data_379c8bfcb574048cf8d8859dd45b7af8
#
_entry.id   379c8bfcb574048cf8d8859dd45b7af8
#
_cell.length_a   1.000
_cell.length_b   1.000
_cell.length_c   1.000
_cell.angle_alpha   90.00
_cell.angle_beta   90.00
_cell.angle_gamma   90.00
#
_symmetry.space_group_name_H-M   'P 1'
#
loop_
_entity.id
_entity.type
_entity.pdbx_description
1 polymer ?
#
loop_
_entity_poly.entity_id
_entity_poly.type
_entity_poly.pdbx_seq_one_letter_code
_entity_poly.pdbx_strand_id
1 'polypeptide(L)'
;MKSIAKLLFSTRLMAVLFVVFAVAMGVGTFIESWYSTDTARIWVYNATWFEAIMVIFVLNFSGNIARYRLLRKEKWAVLTLHVSWILIIIGAFITRYISYEGMMPIREGATENSVYSSNAFLTLYVDGPVGDQKLRRTLEDDLIVTEQGIKSSLPWTMDFENTPIRVDFVRFEQGMQLGLVPDSSGTSYLQIVESSEGSRHDHYLAQGEISSIHNLLFAYDKPTEGAINLTSTPEGLTIQSPFEGTFMRMADQFSDAVSVGETAQLQLRSLYQLGGVQFVIPEPPVPGVMGIVKADENLPKDQLQDAFTVRVWVGDASEEITVLGSKGASSFSQPVSIGNHDITVGYGSKVYTLPFSITLNDFIAQKYPGTEKGYSSFMSKITVVDDRPFDYDIYMNHVLDHQGYRFFQSSFHPDEQGTVLSVNYDQWGTWITYLGYILLYLGLMGIFFFGDTRFKQLSKSLDKFSSKKSLLTIAALLTLGTSWGQTDHDVAHRAVTPTDLSSLITKTVVAPEHARKFSALVIQDDNGRMK
;
A
#
# COMPACT_ATOMS: atom_id res chain seq x y z
N MET A 1 -41.95 5.05 17.56
CA MET A 1 -41.29 5.99 16.63
C MET A 1 -40.80 7.28 17.30
N LYS A 2 -41.60 8.05 18.07
CA LYS A 2 -41.19 9.33 18.72
C LYS A 2 -40.02 9.17 19.71
N SER A 3 -39.88 8.02 20.39
CA SER A 3 -38.79 7.75 21.35
C SER A 3 -37.43 7.47 20.66
N ILE A 4 -37.44 6.73 19.58
CA ILE A 4 -36.23 6.40 18.78
C ILE A 4 -35.69 7.67 18.11
N ALA A 5 -36.55 8.50 17.52
CA ALA A 5 -36.16 9.78 16.92
C ALA A 5 -35.55 10.75 17.96
N LYS A 6 -36.06 10.76 19.20
CA LYS A 6 -35.48 11.56 20.29
C LYS A 6 -34.08 11.10 20.67
N LEU A 7 -33.81 9.81 20.62
CA LEU A 7 -32.48 9.24 20.87
C LEU A 7 -31.55 9.53 19.70
N LEU A 8 -31.94 9.19 18.46
CA LEU A 8 -31.14 9.40 17.25
C LEU A 8 -30.70 10.86 17.05
N PHE A 9 -31.59 11.82 17.34
CA PHE A 9 -31.33 13.25 17.17
C PHE A 9 -30.86 13.92 18.47
N SER A 10 -30.13 13.18 19.33
CA SER A 10 -29.62 13.74 20.58
C SER A 10 -28.14 14.09 20.46
N THR A 11 -27.75 15.23 21.05
CA THR A 11 -26.35 15.64 21.16
C THR A 11 -25.55 14.72 22.07
N ARG A 12 -26.20 13.98 22.98
CA ARG A 12 -25.54 12.95 23.80
C ARG A 12 -25.09 11.78 22.95
N LEU A 13 -25.97 11.30 22.05
CA LEU A 13 -25.60 10.25 21.10
C LEU A 13 -24.46 10.71 20.20
N MET A 14 -24.52 11.95 19.70
CA MET A 14 -23.45 12.52 18.88
C MET A 14 -22.09 12.49 19.62
N ALA A 15 -22.07 12.90 20.90
CA ALA A 15 -20.84 12.87 21.69
C ALA A 15 -20.30 11.44 21.87
N VAL A 16 -21.18 10.46 22.14
CA VAL A 16 -20.79 9.05 22.24
C VAL A 16 -20.24 8.54 20.91
N LEU A 17 -20.90 8.87 19.79
CA LEU A 17 -20.42 8.45 18.46
C LEU A 17 -19.03 9.02 18.14
N PHE A 18 -18.73 10.28 18.50
CA PHE A 18 -17.40 10.85 18.32
C PHE A 18 -16.34 10.12 19.15
N VAL A 19 -16.67 9.77 20.40
CA VAL A 19 -15.74 9.00 21.24
C VAL A 19 -15.49 7.61 20.64
N VAL A 20 -16.56 6.91 20.24
CA VAL A 20 -16.46 5.58 19.61
C VAL A 20 -15.65 5.66 18.31
N PHE A 21 -15.91 6.66 17.48
CA PHE A 21 -15.17 6.91 16.26
C PHE A 21 -13.67 7.14 16.53
N ALA A 22 -13.35 8.01 17.49
CA ALA A 22 -11.95 8.29 17.85
C ALA A 22 -11.23 7.02 18.39
N VAL A 23 -11.91 6.24 19.24
CA VAL A 23 -11.38 4.97 19.75
C VAL A 23 -11.20 3.97 18.60
N ALA A 24 -12.17 3.88 17.70
CA ALA A 24 -12.08 2.98 16.54
C ALA A 24 -10.87 3.33 15.64
N MET A 25 -10.65 4.63 15.36
CA MET A 25 -9.49 5.08 14.60
C MET A 25 -8.17 4.74 15.32
N GLY A 26 -8.09 4.97 16.64
CA GLY A 26 -6.93 4.60 17.44
C GLY A 26 -6.67 3.10 17.43
N VAL A 27 -7.69 2.28 17.66
CA VAL A 27 -7.57 0.81 17.60
C VAL A 27 -7.15 0.36 16.20
N GLY A 28 -7.72 0.94 15.14
CA GLY A 28 -7.34 0.65 13.76
C GLY A 28 -5.84 0.89 13.50
N THR A 29 -5.30 2.00 13.99
CA THR A 29 -3.87 2.32 13.86
C THR A 29 -2.98 1.28 14.58
N PHE A 30 -3.37 0.78 15.76
CA PHE A 30 -2.64 -0.28 16.44
C PHE A 30 -2.72 -1.62 15.69
N ILE A 31 -3.89 -1.98 15.16
CA ILE A 31 -4.05 -3.19 14.34
C ILE A 31 -3.17 -3.09 13.09
N GLU A 32 -3.12 -1.93 12.44
CA GLU A 32 -2.27 -1.69 11.28
C GLU A 32 -0.77 -1.89 11.62
N SER A 33 -0.34 -1.41 12.79
CA SER A 33 1.04 -1.57 13.26
C SER A 33 1.40 -3.01 13.64
N TRP A 34 0.45 -3.79 14.22
CA TRP A 34 0.71 -5.16 14.67
C TRP A 34 0.56 -6.21 13.59
N TYR A 35 -0.29 -5.96 12.61
CA TYR A 35 -0.61 -6.90 11.53
C TYR A 35 -0.33 -6.27 10.15
N SER A 36 -1.33 -5.57 9.60
CA SER A 36 -1.23 -4.90 8.30
C SER A 36 -2.36 -3.88 8.11
N THR A 37 -2.18 -2.98 7.13
CA THR A 37 -3.22 -2.03 6.69
C THR A 37 -4.49 -2.76 6.25
N ASP A 38 -4.35 -3.89 5.52
CA ASP A 38 -5.49 -4.67 5.06
C ASP A 38 -6.25 -5.33 6.21
N THR A 39 -5.57 -5.82 7.25
CA THR A 39 -6.22 -6.33 8.47
C THR A 39 -7.00 -5.22 9.18
N ALA A 40 -6.43 -4.03 9.31
CA ALA A 40 -7.12 -2.87 9.89
C ALA A 40 -8.34 -2.46 9.03
N ARG A 41 -8.25 -2.56 7.71
CA ARG A 41 -9.39 -2.35 6.81
C ARG A 41 -10.50 -3.36 7.04
N ILE A 42 -10.18 -4.65 7.14
CA ILE A 42 -11.16 -5.72 7.39
C ILE A 42 -11.88 -5.52 8.72
N TRP A 43 -11.14 -5.31 9.81
CA TRP A 43 -11.69 -5.33 11.14
C TRP A 43 -12.31 -4.00 11.59
N VAL A 44 -11.81 -2.87 11.06
CA VAL A 44 -12.22 -1.52 11.49
C VAL A 44 -12.71 -0.69 10.31
N TYR A 45 -11.80 -0.23 9.45
CA TYR A 45 -12.11 0.86 8.52
C TYR A 45 -13.18 0.49 7.48
N ASN A 46 -13.20 -0.75 7.02
CA ASN A 46 -14.17 -1.28 6.06
C ASN A 46 -15.22 -2.20 6.71
N ALA A 47 -15.24 -2.30 8.04
CA ALA A 47 -16.22 -3.12 8.74
C ALA A 47 -17.61 -2.51 8.71
N THR A 48 -18.66 -3.33 8.56
CA THR A 48 -20.05 -2.89 8.49
C THR A 48 -20.50 -2.11 9.74
N TRP A 49 -19.95 -2.46 10.93
CA TRP A 49 -20.24 -1.72 12.14
C TRP A 49 -19.71 -0.27 12.10
N PHE A 50 -18.56 -0.05 11.48
CA PHE A 50 -17.98 1.29 11.32
C PHE A 50 -18.78 2.10 10.29
N GLU A 51 -19.21 1.48 9.20
CA GLU A 51 -20.14 2.08 8.23
C GLU A 51 -21.45 2.51 8.90
N ALA A 52 -22.01 1.64 9.76
CA ALA A 52 -23.21 1.97 10.50
C ALA A 52 -23.04 3.22 11.39
N ILE A 53 -21.87 3.40 12.03
CA ILE A 53 -21.56 4.63 12.79
C ILE A 53 -21.61 5.86 11.87
N MET A 54 -21.03 5.78 10.68
CA MET A 54 -21.03 6.89 9.72
C MET A 54 -22.44 7.24 9.24
N VAL A 55 -23.27 6.24 8.96
CA VAL A 55 -24.68 6.44 8.61
C VAL A 55 -25.45 7.10 9.77
N ILE A 56 -25.23 6.63 11.00
CA ILE A 56 -25.86 7.21 12.20
C ILE A 56 -25.40 8.65 12.40
N PHE A 57 -24.14 9.01 12.11
CA PHE A 57 -23.68 10.39 12.12
C PHE A 57 -24.48 11.27 11.15
N VAL A 58 -24.65 10.85 9.89
CA VAL A 58 -25.41 11.61 8.89
C VAL A 58 -26.86 11.83 9.35
N LEU A 59 -27.51 10.77 9.88
CA LEU A 59 -28.87 10.85 10.41
C LEU A 59 -28.95 11.79 11.62
N ASN A 60 -27.97 11.70 12.53
CA ASN A 60 -27.90 12.55 13.72
C ASN A 60 -27.70 14.02 13.36
N PHE A 61 -26.73 14.34 12.48
CA PHE A 61 -26.50 15.72 12.04
C PHE A 61 -27.74 16.30 11.33
N SER A 62 -28.35 15.54 10.43
CA SER A 62 -29.55 15.94 9.71
C SER A 62 -30.73 16.18 10.67
N GLY A 63 -30.93 15.28 11.63
CA GLY A 63 -31.95 15.41 12.65
C GLY A 63 -31.73 16.60 13.60
N ASN A 64 -30.49 16.90 13.93
CA ASN A 64 -30.12 18.04 14.77
C ASN A 64 -30.36 19.37 14.05
N ILE A 65 -30.12 19.44 12.72
CA ILE A 65 -30.48 20.64 11.92
C ILE A 65 -31.96 20.96 12.09
N ALA A 66 -32.84 19.97 11.95
CA ALA A 66 -34.28 20.14 12.12
C ALA A 66 -34.67 20.45 13.60
N ARG A 67 -34.17 19.63 14.55
CA ARG A 67 -34.52 19.73 15.98
C ARG A 67 -34.15 21.07 16.59
N TYR A 68 -32.96 21.58 16.31
CA TYR A 68 -32.46 22.84 16.85
C TYR A 68 -32.76 24.04 15.97
N ARG A 69 -33.54 23.85 14.89
CA ARG A 69 -33.90 24.88 13.91
C ARG A 69 -32.68 25.68 13.48
N LEU A 70 -31.67 24.97 12.96
CA LEU A 70 -30.38 25.58 12.59
C LEU A 70 -30.46 26.42 11.31
N LEU A 71 -31.53 26.32 10.52
CA LEU A 71 -31.78 27.11 9.30
C LEU A 71 -32.01 28.59 9.55
N ARG A 72 -32.04 29.05 10.82
CA ARG A 72 -32.16 30.46 11.17
C ARG A 72 -30.86 31.21 10.91
N LYS A 73 -30.95 32.45 10.43
CA LYS A 73 -29.78 33.29 10.10
C LYS A 73 -28.78 33.45 11.26
N GLU A 74 -29.29 33.50 12.50
CA GLU A 74 -28.45 33.67 13.70
C GLU A 74 -27.60 32.43 14.02
N LYS A 75 -27.94 31.26 13.42
CA LYS A 75 -27.30 29.97 13.69
C LYS A 75 -26.51 29.44 12.49
N TRP A 76 -26.27 30.27 11.47
CA TRP A 76 -25.66 29.85 10.23
C TRP A 76 -24.29 29.14 10.45
N ALA A 77 -23.47 29.63 11.39
CA ALA A 77 -22.16 29.02 11.69
C ALA A 77 -22.28 27.56 12.19
N VAL A 78 -23.25 27.29 13.06
CA VAL A 78 -23.54 25.95 13.55
C VAL A 78 -24.18 25.09 12.46
N LEU A 79 -25.03 25.66 11.61
CA LEU A 79 -25.60 24.98 10.44
C LEU A 79 -24.47 24.53 9.49
N THR A 80 -23.57 25.47 9.18
CA THR A 80 -22.44 25.20 8.28
C THR A 80 -21.57 24.04 8.78
N LEU A 81 -21.32 23.96 10.11
CA LEU A 81 -20.62 22.80 10.70
C LEU A 81 -21.37 21.47 10.52
N HIS A 82 -22.69 21.46 10.68
CA HIS A 82 -23.47 20.23 10.49
C HIS A 82 -23.48 19.80 9.00
N VAL A 83 -23.65 20.76 8.09
CA VAL A 83 -23.63 20.50 6.65
C VAL A 83 -22.24 20.05 6.20
N SER A 84 -21.17 20.66 6.72
CA SER A 84 -19.81 20.26 6.38
C SER A 84 -19.50 18.80 6.74
N TRP A 85 -19.88 18.35 7.95
CA TRP A 85 -19.74 16.96 8.36
C TRP A 85 -20.54 15.99 7.48
N ILE A 86 -21.77 16.35 7.12
CA ILE A 86 -22.59 15.55 6.20
C ILE A 86 -21.88 15.42 4.84
N LEU A 87 -21.36 16.52 4.28
CA LEU A 87 -20.66 16.51 3.00
C LEU A 87 -19.36 15.70 3.06
N ILE A 88 -18.57 15.84 4.14
CA ILE A 88 -17.36 15.05 4.32
C ILE A 88 -17.69 13.54 4.34
N ILE A 89 -18.73 13.14 5.06
CA ILE A 89 -19.14 11.73 5.12
C ILE A 89 -19.66 11.26 3.76
N ILE A 90 -20.45 12.07 3.04
CA ILE A 90 -20.92 11.75 1.69
C ILE A 90 -19.73 11.60 0.73
N GLY A 91 -18.77 12.54 0.77
CA GLY A 91 -17.56 12.45 -0.01
C GLY A 91 -16.78 11.15 0.26
N ALA A 92 -16.61 10.80 1.55
CA ALA A 92 -15.98 9.54 1.95
C ALA A 92 -16.72 8.29 1.43
N PHE A 93 -18.08 8.31 1.37
CA PHE A 93 -18.83 7.23 0.74
C PHE A 93 -18.58 7.14 -0.78
N ILE A 94 -18.51 8.28 -1.47
CA ILE A 94 -18.22 8.32 -2.91
C ILE A 94 -16.82 7.76 -3.17
N THR A 95 -15.80 8.23 -2.44
CA THR A 95 -14.42 7.73 -2.51
C THR A 95 -14.36 6.22 -2.27
N ARG A 96 -15.17 5.71 -1.34
CA ARG A 96 -15.13 4.29 -0.99
C ARG A 96 -15.81 3.37 -2.00
N TYR A 97 -16.91 3.78 -2.63
CA TYR A 97 -17.75 2.90 -3.43
C TYR A 97 -17.74 3.20 -4.92
N ILE A 98 -17.24 4.36 -5.32
CA ILE A 98 -17.27 4.81 -6.73
C ILE A 98 -15.87 4.99 -7.27
N SER A 99 -14.93 5.48 -6.45
CA SER A 99 -13.55 5.70 -6.88
C SER A 99 -12.73 4.42 -6.87
N TYR A 100 -11.64 4.45 -7.60
CA TYR A 100 -10.63 3.40 -7.56
C TYR A 100 -9.21 4.00 -7.60
N GLU A 101 -8.29 3.23 -7.08
CA GLU A 101 -6.86 3.55 -7.03
C GLU A 101 -6.07 2.41 -7.67
N GLY A 102 -4.94 2.75 -8.24
CA GLY A 102 -4.07 1.76 -8.84
C GLY A 102 -2.65 2.27 -9.04
N MET A 103 -1.83 1.39 -9.61
CA MET A 103 -0.44 1.65 -9.94
C MET A 103 -0.25 1.50 -11.45
N MET A 104 0.56 2.38 -12.03
CA MET A 104 0.92 2.38 -13.43
C MET A 104 2.44 2.31 -13.55
N PRO A 105 3.04 1.12 -13.73
CA PRO A 105 4.45 0.99 -14.05
C PRO A 105 4.69 1.37 -15.51
N ILE A 106 5.69 2.23 -15.77
CA ILE A 106 6.05 2.66 -17.12
C ILE A 106 7.57 2.64 -17.25
N ARG A 107 8.09 1.98 -18.27
CA ARG A 107 9.51 2.01 -18.64
C ARG A 107 9.84 3.25 -19.45
N GLU A 108 11.08 3.74 -19.39
CA GLU A 108 11.53 4.83 -20.24
C GLU A 108 11.36 4.50 -21.73
N GLY A 109 10.81 5.45 -22.47
CA GLY A 109 10.44 5.30 -23.87
C GLY A 109 9.16 4.48 -24.14
N ALA A 110 8.57 3.85 -23.12
CA ALA A 110 7.32 3.12 -23.27
C ALA A 110 6.09 4.03 -23.13
N THR A 111 5.01 3.62 -23.75
CA THR A 111 3.69 4.27 -23.68
C THR A 111 2.69 3.29 -23.08
N GLU A 112 2.05 3.68 -21.98
CA GLU A 112 1.12 2.84 -21.25
C GLU A 112 -0.24 3.53 -21.05
N ASN A 113 -1.30 2.72 -20.99
CA ASN A 113 -2.63 3.16 -20.62
C ASN A 113 -3.31 2.22 -19.61
N SER A 114 -2.55 1.28 -19.05
CA SER A 114 -3.04 0.27 -18.14
C SER A 114 -2.71 0.64 -16.69
N VAL A 115 -3.72 0.59 -15.81
CA VAL A 115 -3.60 0.83 -14.38
C VAL A 115 -3.97 -0.44 -13.64
N TYR A 116 -3.07 -0.96 -12.83
CA TYR A 116 -3.30 -2.12 -11.96
C TYR A 116 -3.94 -1.66 -10.65
N SER A 117 -5.11 -2.20 -10.30
CA SER A 117 -5.82 -1.82 -9.08
C SER A 117 -4.99 -2.03 -7.81
N SER A 118 -5.12 -1.13 -6.84
CA SER A 118 -4.53 -1.29 -5.50
C SER A 118 -5.23 -2.36 -4.66
N ASN A 119 -6.51 -2.65 -4.96
CA ASN A 119 -7.23 -3.76 -4.36
C ASN A 119 -6.99 -5.04 -5.16
N ALA A 120 -6.97 -6.18 -4.47
CA ALA A 120 -7.04 -7.48 -5.13
C ALA A 120 -8.47 -7.75 -5.61
N PHE A 121 -8.58 -8.47 -6.71
CA PHE A 121 -9.83 -8.95 -7.30
C PHE A 121 -9.80 -10.47 -7.39
N LEU A 122 -10.95 -11.07 -7.16
CA LEU A 122 -11.21 -12.44 -7.53
C LEU A 122 -12.04 -12.43 -8.81
N THR A 123 -11.59 -13.18 -9.80
CA THR A 123 -12.28 -13.32 -11.09
C THR A 123 -12.59 -14.78 -11.34
N LEU A 124 -13.80 -15.08 -11.73
CA LEU A 124 -14.22 -16.42 -12.13
C LEU A 124 -14.68 -16.37 -13.58
N TYR A 125 -14.03 -17.12 -14.45
CA TYR A 125 -14.54 -17.43 -15.78
C TYR A 125 -15.16 -18.81 -15.76
N VAL A 126 -16.38 -18.88 -16.28
CA VAL A 126 -17.13 -20.12 -16.46
C VAL A 126 -17.42 -20.26 -17.95
N ASP A 127 -16.78 -21.21 -18.57
CA ASP A 127 -16.98 -21.55 -19.97
C ASP A 127 -17.83 -22.82 -20.07
N GLY A 128 -18.98 -22.74 -20.69
CA GLY A 128 -19.91 -23.88 -20.79
C GLY A 128 -20.65 -23.93 -22.13
N PRO A 129 -21.23 -25.08 -22.47
CA PRO A 129 -22.00 -25.23 -23.72
C PRO A 129 -23.35 -24.53 -23.61
N VAL A 130 -23.73 -23.80 -24.67
CA VAL A 130 -25.05 -23.20 -24.86
C VAL A 130 -25.52 -23.53 -26.28
N GLY A 131 -26.32 -24.57 -26.44
CA GLY A 131 -26.60 -25.14 -27.75
C GLY A 131 -25.33 -25.67 -28.45
N ASP A 132 -25.04 -25.20 -29.65
CA ASP A 132 -23.85 -25.59 -30.42
C ASP A 132 -22.63 -24.64 -30.18
N GLN A 133 -22.75 -23.69 -29.23
CA GLN A 133 -21.70 -22.70 -28.94
C GLN A 133 -21.16 -22.88 -27.54
N LYS A 134 -19.91 -22.41 -27.30
CA LYS A 134 -19.32 -22.26 -25.96
C LYS A 134 -19.43 -20.81 -25.53
N LEU A 135 -20.10 -20.56 -24.43
CA LEU A 135 -20.31 -19.24 -23.87
C LEU A 135 -19.45 -19.06 -22.62
N ARG A 136 -18.91 -17.86 -22.42
CA ARG A 136 -18.23 -17.46 -21.18
C ARG A 136 -19.13 -16.57 -20.34
N ARG A 137 -19.24 -16.88 -19.06
CA ARG A 137 -19.76 -15.97 -18.04
C ARG A 137 -18.65 -15.60 -17.06
N THR A 138 -18.67 -14.35 -16.63
CA THR A 138 -17.65 -13.78 -15.72
C THR A 138 -18.31 -13.29 -14.45
N LEU A 139 -17.76 -13.67 -13.30
CA LEU A 139 -17.97 -13.02 -12.01
C LEU A 139 -16.66 -12.38 -11.59
N GLU A 140 -16.71 -11.14 -11.14
CA GLU A 140 -15.55 -10.40 -10.69
C GLU A 140 -15.97 -9.47 -9.55
N ASP A 141 -15.21 -9.48 -8.45
CA ASP A 141 -15.44 -8.55 -7.34
C ASP A 141 -14.12 -8.26 -6.62
N ASP A 142 -14.03 -7.08 -6.00
CA ASP A 142 -12.88 -6.73 -5.17
C ASP A 142 -12.93 -7.45 -3.83
N LEU A 143 -11.77 -7.75 -3.30
CA LEU A 143 -11.66 -8.37 -1.99
C LEU A 143 -10.46 -7.83 -1.22
N ILE A 144 -10.59 -7.85 0.10
CA ILE A 144 -9.49 -7.63 1.01
C ILE A 144 -9.29 -8.93 1.77
N VAL A 145 -8.10 -9.51 1.67
CA VAL A 145 -7.78 -10.79 2.30
C VAL A 145 -6.43 -10.73 2.98
N THR A 146 -6.36 -11.33 4.14
CA THR A 146 -5.14 -11.53 4.93
C THR A 146 -5.23 -12.88 5.63
N GLU A 147 -4.15 -13.35 6.24
CA GLU A 147 -4.19 -14.55 7.09
C GLU A 147 -5.18 -14.41 8.27
N GLN A 148 -5.48 -13.17 8.71
CA GLN A 148 -6.37 -12.88 9.83
C GLN A 148 -7.84 -12.76 9.43
N GLY A 149 -8.18 -12.79 8.14
CA GLY A 149 -9.55 -12.71 7.68
C GLY A 149 -9.74 -12.26 6.25
N ILE A 150 -10.98 -12.28 5.82
CA ILE A 150 -11.40 -11.87 4.49
C ILE A 150 -12.60 -10.92 4.56
N LYS A 151 -12.60 -9.90 3.71
CA LYS A 151 -13.79 -9.11 3.38
C LYS A 151 -14.03 -9.25 1.87
N SER A 152 -15.10 -9.91 1.50
CA SER A 152 -15.51 -10.19 0.12
C SER A 152 -17.02 -10.36 0.06
N SER A 153 -17.56 -10.45 -1.14
CA SER A 153 -18.96 -10.85 -1.40
C SER A 153 -19.18 -12.36 -1.45
N LEU A 154 -18.13 -13.16 -1.23
CA LEU A 154 -18.26 -14.63 -1.16
C LEU A 154 -19.17 -15.07 0.00
N PRO A 155 -19.97 -16.16 -0.15
CA PRO A 155 -20.02 -17.06 -1.31
C PRO A 155 -20.74 -16.47 -2.51
N TRP A 156 -20.23 -16.71 -3.73
CA TRP A 156 -20.93 -16.37 -4.95
C TRP A 156 -21.88 -17.49 -5.37
N THR A 157 -23.00 -17.09 -5.96
CA THR A 157 -23.95 -18.01 -6.60
C THR A 157 -24.39 -17.44 -7.92
N MET A 158 -24.39 -18.26 -8.97
CA MET A 158 -24.90 -17.92 -10.29
C MET A 158 -25.54 -19.13 -10.94
N ASP A 159 -26.45 -18.91 -11.87
CA ASP A 159 -26.98 -19.95 -12.73
C ASP A 159 -26.35 -19.86 -14.13
N PHE A 160 -25.81 -20.95 -14.60
CA PHE A 160 -25.35 -21.08 -15.98
C PHE A 160 -26.25 -22.09 -16.71
N GLU A 161 -27.20 -21.58 -17.51
CA GLU A 161 -28.16 -22.40 -18.29
C GLU A 161 -28.79 -23.54 -17.45
N ASN A 162 -29.39 -23.18 -16.30
CA ASN A 162 -29.99 -24.08 -15.30
C ASN A 162 -29.01 -24.96 -14.49
N THR A 163 -27.71 -24.74 -14.63
CA THR A 163 -26.72 -25.37 -13.76
C THR A 163 -26.30 -24.38 -12.67
N PRO A 164 -26.60 -24.65 -11.40
CA PRO A 164 -26.18 -23.77 -10.31
C PRO A 164 -24.66 -23.86 -10.12
N ILE A 165 -24.02 -22.71 -10.07
CA ILE A 165 -22.60 -22.58 -9.79
C ILE A 165 -22.44 -21.80 -8.49
N ARG A 166 -21.64 -22.34 -7.57
CA ARG A 166 -21.34 -21.71 -6.29
C ARG A 166 -19.83 -21.67 -6.07
N VAL A 167 -19.34 -20.57 -5.50
CA VAL A 167 -17.93 -20.38 -5.16
C VAL A 167 -17.81 -20.07 -3.68
N ASP A 168 -17.08 -20.89 -2.95
CA ASP A 168 -16.81 -20.72 -1.53
C ASP A 168 -15.32 -20.42 -1.32
N PHE A 169 -15.01 -19.53 -0.38
CA PHE A 169 -13.64 -19.33 0.10
C PHE A 169 -13.19 -20.53 0.93
N VAL A 170 -11.97 -21.01 0.71
CA VAL A 170 -11.37 -22.12 1.46
C VAL A 170 -10.24 -21.63 2.35
N ARG A 171 -9.17 -21.07 1.75
CA ARG A 171 -7.99 -20.58 2.49
C ARG A 171 -7.23 -19.53 1.70
N PHE A 172 -6.39 -18.81 2.43
CA PHE A 172 -5.46 -17.82 1.92
C PHE A 172 -4.13 -17.95 2.65
N GLU A 173 -3.04 -18.03 1.91
CA GLU A 173 -1.68 -18.22 2.42
C GLU A 173 -0.77 -17.19 1.77
N GLN A 174 -0.06 -16.41 2.59
CA GLN A 174 0.83 -15.36 2.10
C GLN A 174 2.26 -15.87 1.91
N GLY A 175 2.99 -15.25 0.97
CA GLY A 175 4.39 -15.56 0.74
C GLY A 175 4.61 -16.95 0.16
N MET A 176 3.82 -17.32 -0.82
CA MET A 176 3.89 -18.59 -1.53
C MET A 176 4.55 -18.41 -2.89
N GLN A 177 5.05 -19.48 -3.46
CA GLN A 177 5.62 -19.52 -4.81
C GLN A 177 5.39 -20.90 -5.44
N LEU A 178 5.54 -20.97 -6.75
CA LEU A 178 5.64 -22.24 -7.43
C LEU A 178 7.02 -22.85 -7.14
N GLY A 179 7.06 -24.09 -6.68
CA GLY A 179 8.29 -24.76 -6.34
C GLY A 179 8.16 -26.27 -6.39
N LEU A 180 9.24 -26.97 -6.14
CA LEU A 180 9.28 -28.42 -6.16
C LEU A 180 8.83 -28.98 -4.80
N VAL A 181 7.79 -29.80 -4.81
CA VAL A 181 7.40 -30.65 -3.68
C VAL A 181 8.03 -32.02 -3.89
N PRO A 182 8.94 -32.47 -3.01
CA PRO A 182 9.60 -33.77 -3.15
C PRO A 182 8.58 -34.91 -3.11
N ASP A 183 8.59 -35.78 -4.11
CA ASP A 183 7.79 -36.98 -4.22
C ASP A 183 8.62 -38.09 -4.90
N SER A 184 8.85 -39.18 -4.20
CA SER A 184 9.66 -40.30 -4.70
C SER A 184 9.08 -40.96 -5.96
N SER A 185 7.80 -40.76 -6.24
CA SER A 185 7.12 -41.25 -7.45
C SER A 185 7.03 -40.21 -8.57
N GLY A 186 7.47 -38.98 -8.29
CA GLY A 186 7.40 -37.84 -9.22
C GLY A 186 8.51 -37.87 -10.29
N THR A 187 8.41 -36.93 -11.22
CA THR A 187 9.44 -36.68 -12.24
C THR A 187 10.71 -36.12 -11.58
N SER A 188 11.89 -36.45 -12.11
CA SER A 188 13.13 -35.84 -11.64
C SER A 188 13.26 -34.41 -12.15
N TYR A 189 13.48 -33.46 -11.25
CA TYR A 189 13.67 -32.04 -11.56
C TYR A 189 15.07 -31.59 -11.20
N LEU A 190 15.64 -30.76 -12.06
CA LEU A 190 16.88 -30.05 -11.81
C LEU A 190 16.61 -28.59 -11.54
N GLN A 191 17.07 -28.07 -10.42
CA GLN A 191 16.98 -26.67 -10.09
C GLN A 191 18.12 -25.87 -10.71
N ILE A 192 17.80 -24.81 -11.44
CA ILE A 192 18.73 -23.83 -11.99
C ILE A 192 18.40 -22.48 -11.35
N VAL A 193 19.37 -21.92 -10.65
CA VAL A 193 19.23 -20.61 -10.00
C VAL A 193 20.05 -19.60 -10.78
N GLU A 194 19.41 -18.50 -11.17
CA GLU A 194 20.11 -17.42 -11.83
C GLU A 194 19.82 -16.08 -11.14
N SER A 195 20.64 -15.07 -11.44
CA SER A 195 20.48 -13.73 -10.91
C SER A 195 20.45 -12.74 -12.07
N SER A 196 19.28 -12.23 -12.36
CA SER A 196 19.06 -11.18 -13.35
C SER A 196 18.30 -10.01 -12.73
N GLU A 197 18.45 -8.83 -13.29
CA GLU A 197 17.79 -7.61 -12.82
C GLU A 197 17.96 -7.33 -11.31
N GLY A 198 19.04 -7.86 -10.70
CA GLY A 198 19.33 -7.73 -9.27
C GLY A 198 18.53 -8.66 -8.35
N SER A 199 17.80 -9.64 -8.91
CA SER A 199 16.97 -10.60 -8.19
C SER A 199 17.41 -12.03 -8.45
N ARG A 200 17.11 -12.95 -7.51
CA ARG A 200 17.27 -14.38 -7.66
C ARG A 200 16.03 -14.98 -8.31
N HIS A 201 16.23 -15.83 -9.33
CA HIS A 201 15.16 -16.58 -9.98
C HIS A 201 15.49 -18.08 -9.95
N ASP A 202 14.54 -18.89 -9.48
CA ASP A 202 14.63 -20.33 -9.40
C ASP A 202 13.81 -20.96 -10.53
N HIS A 203 14.48 -21.74 -11.37
CA HIS A 203 13.88 -22.49 -12.47
C HIS A 203 13.98 -23.99 -12.18
N TYR A 204 12.92 -24.72 -12.45
CA TYR A 204 12.88 -26.17 -12.28
C TYR A 204 12.68 -26.83 -13.63
N LEU A 205 13.68 -27.60 -14.07
CA LEU A 205 13.68 -28.25 -15.37
C LEU A 205 13.41 -29.75 -15.17
N ALA A 206 12.30 -30.23 -15.73
CA ALA A 206 11.93 -31.64 -15.65
C ALA A 206 12.84 -32.51 -16.53
N GLN A 207 13.04 -33.75 -16.13
CA GLN A 207 13.76 -34.71 -16.95
C GLN A 207 13.09 -34.90 -18.33
N GLY A 208 13.85 -34.73 -19.39
CA GLY A 208 13.38 -34.77 -20.78
C GLY A 208 12.81 -33.44 -21.28
N GLU A 209 12.90 -32.38 -20.51
CA GLU A 209 12.40 -31.03 -20.87
C GLU A 209 13.50 -30.16 -21.48
N ILE A 210 13.07 -29.18 -22.29
CA ILE A 210 13.88 -28.07 -22.79
C ILE A 210 13.20 -26.80 -22.35
N SER A 211 13.94 -25.91 -21.68
CA SER A 211 13.42 -24.60 -21.24
C SER A 211 14.36 -23.49 -21.70
N SER A 212 13.77 -22.33 -21.99
CA SER A 212 14.52 -21.12 -22.32
C SER A 212 14.61 -20.23 -21.08
N ILE A 213 15.84 -19.94 -20.64
CA ILE A 213 16.15 -19.02 -19.55
C ILE A 213 17.01 -17.90 -20.13
N HIS A 214 16.53 -16.66 -20.13
CA HIS A 214 17.20 -15.49 -20.73
C HIS A 214 17.73 -15.71 -22.16
N ASN A 215 16.87 -16.28 -23.02
CA ASN A 215 17.18 -16.62 -24.41
C ASN A 215 18.27 -17.71 -24.59
N LEU A 216 18.69 -18.36 -23.51
CA LEU A 216 19.53 -19.58 -23.58
C LEU A 216 18.65 -20.81 -23.38
N LEU A 217 18.82 -21.80 -24.23
CA LEU A 217 18.15 -23.09 -24.10
C LEU A 217 18.92 -23.98 -23.11
N PHE A 218 18.20 -24.53 -22.15
CA PHE A 218 18.67 -25.57 -21.23
C PHE A 218 17.89 -26.86 -21.52
N ALA A 219 18.60 -27.96 -21.64
CA ALA A 219 18.01 -29.27 -21.87
C ALA A 219 18.50 -30.26 -20.80
N TYR A 220 17.56 -30.95 -20.14
CA TYR A 220 17.88 -31.92 -19.10
C TYR A 220 17.52 -33.34 -19.59
N ASP A 221 18.53 -34.23 -19.69
CA ASP A 221 18.45 -35.59 -20.22
C ASP A 221 17.77 -35.68 -21.62
N LYS A 222 17.88 -34.61 -22.42
CA LYS A 222 17.36 -34.52 -23.78
C LYS A 222 18.36 -33.79 -24.66
N PRO A 223 19.37 -34.48 -25.23
CA PRO A 223 20.39 -33.86 -26.07
C PRO A 223 19.76 -32.97 -27.14
N THR A 224 20.09 -31.68 -27.12
CA THR A 224 19.49 -30.66 -28.00
C THR A 224 20.59 -29.79 -28.57
N GLU A 225 20.63 -29.66 -29.89
CA GLU A 225 21.58 -28.79 -30.59
C GLU A 225 21.34 -27.32 -30.22
N GLY A 226 22.38 -26.56 -29.90
CA GLY A 226 22.28 -25.15 -29.50
C GLY A 226 21.86 -24.93 -28.06
N ALA A 227 21.57 -25.95 -27.27
CA ALA A 227 21.24 -25.88 -25.87
C ALA A 227 22.43 -26.21 -24.96
N ILE A 228 22.41 -25.69 -23.74
CA ILE A 228 23.24 -26.19 -22.64
C ILE A 228 22.61 -27.51 -22.20
N ASN A 229 23.30 -28.63 -22.53
CA ASN A 229 22.82 -29.95 -22.24
C ASN A 229 23.33 -30.40 -20.86
N LEU A 230 22.40 -30.75 -19.98
CA LEU A 230 22.64 -31.28 -18.65
C LEU A 230 22.21 -32.74 -18.66
N THR A 231 23.13 -33.65 -18.39
CA THR A 231 22.84 -35.08 -18.49
C THR A 231 23.18 -35.81 -17.19
N SER A 232 22.23 -36.61 -16.73
CA SER A 232 22.43 -37.49 -15.57
C SER A 232 23.23 -38.73 -15.97
N THR A 233 24.31 -38.97 -15.25
CA THR A 233 25.12 -40.16 -15.40
C THR A 233 25.25 -40.90 -14.06
N PRO A 234 25.67 -42.17 -14.05
CA PRO A 234 25.93 -42.87 -12.78
C PRO A 234 26.99 -42.21 -11.90
N GLU A 235 27.85 -41.39 -12.49
CA GLU A 235 28.93 -40.65 -11.80
C GLU A 235 28.53 -39.23 -11.37
N GLY A 236 27.31 -38.80 -11.69
CA GLY A 236 26.77 -37.48 -11.38
C GLY A 236 26.24 -36.78 -12.63
N LEU A 237 26.11 -35.45 -12.54
CA LEU A 237 25.66 -34.63 -13.67
C LEU A 237 26.84 -34.23 -14.57
N THR A 238 26.60 -34.20 -15.87
CA THR A 238 27.52 -33.62 -16.85
C THR A 238 26.90 -32.42 -17.54
N ILE A 239 27.76 -31.52 -18.00
CA ILE A 239 27.38 -30.32 -18.75
C ILE A 239 28.10 -30.31 -20.10
N GLN A 240 27.37 -29.99 -21.16
CA GLN A 240 27.89 -29.71 -22.49
C GLN A 240 27.29 -28.39 -22.98
N SER A 241 28.13 -27.42 -23.30
CA SER A 241 27.68 -26.07 -23.68
C SER A 241 28.04 -25.77 -25.15
N PRO A 242 27.14 -25.14 -25.92
CA PRO A 242 27.46 -24.58 -27.22
C PRO A 242 28.20 -23.24 -27.12
N PHE A 243 28.39 -22.73 -25.90
CA PHE A 243 29.06 -21.46 -25.61
C PHE A 243 30.34 -21.69 -24.83
N GLU A 244 31.37 -20.93 -25.14
CA GLU A 244 32.56 -20.81 -24.30
C GLU A 244 32.26 -20.01 -23.04
N GLY A 245 32.86 -20.35 -21.92
CA GLY A 245 32.73 -19.62 -20.68
C GLY A 245 33.55 -20.20 -19.55
N THR A 246 33.15 -19.88 -18.32
CA THR A 246 33.85 -20.28 -17.10
C THR A 246 32.90 -20.75 -16.04
N PHE A 247 33.39 -21.54 -15.10
CA PHE A 247 32.71 -21.72 -13.81
C PHE A 247 33.65 -21.40 -12.67
N MET A 248 33.07 -20.98 -11.55
CA MET A 248 33.75 -20.71 -10.30
C MET A 248 33.04 -21.47 -9.17
N ARG A 249 33.78 -22.37 -8.51
CA ARG A 249 33.27 -23.11 -7.35
C ARG A 249 33.21 -22.19 -6.13
N MET A 250 32.02 -22.05 -5.53
CA MET A 250 31.81 -21.09 -4.44
C MET A 250 32.58 -21.42 -3.15
N ALA A 251 32.92 -22.71 -2.93
CA ALA A 251 33.54 -23.16 -1.70
C ALA A 251 35.01 -22.70 -1.54
N ASP A 252 35.77 -22.71 -2.62
CA ASP A 252 37.22 -22.44 -2.62
C ASP A 252 37.66 -21.47 -3.70
N GLN A 253 36.71 -20.87 -4.43
CA GLN A 253 36.91 -19.89 -5.52
C GLN A 253 37.77 -20.48 -6.69
N PHE A 254 37.86 -21.79 -6.77
CA PHE A 254 38.49 -22.43 -7.92
C PHE A 254 37.70 -22.14 -9.18
N SER A 255 38.41 -21.66 -10.22
CA SER A 255 37.78 -21.33 -11.51
C SER A 255 38.45 -22.13 -12.61
N ASP A 256 37.64 -22.59 -13.58
CA ASP A 256 38.11 -23.28 -14.76
C ASP A 256 37.23 -22.91 -15.96
N ALA A 257 37.74 -23.23 -17.18
CA ALA A 257 37.04 -22.95 -18.42
C ALA A 257 36.03 -24.03 -18.77
N VAL A 258 34.95 -23.63 -19.46
CA VAL A 258 34.01 -24.55 -20.13
C VAL A 258 34.20 -24.39 -21.62
N SER A 259 34.74 -25.45 -22.26
CA SER A 259 34.99 -25.46 -23.69
C SER A 259 33.75 -25.78 -24.51
N VAL A 260 33.64 -25.19 -25.70
CA VAL A 260 32.51 -25.39 -26.61
C VAL A 260 32.41 -26.85 -27.03
N GLY A 261 31.26 -27.48 -26.86
CA GLY A 261 30.95 -28.83 -27.29
C GLY A 261 31.65 -29.95 -26.50
N GLU A 262 32.47 -29.62 -25.52
CA GLU A 262 33.10 -30.58 -24.62
C GLU A 262 32.14 -30.98 -23.49
N THR A 263 32.07 -32.27 -23.18
CA THR A 263 31.30 -32.77 -22.04
C THR A 263 32.19 -32.80 -20.80
N ALA A 264 31.86 -32.02 -19.82
CA ALA A 264 32.57 -31.93 -18.54
C ALA A 264 31.68 -32.38 -17.38
N GLN A 265 32.32 -32.82 -16.27
CA GLN A 265 31.59 -33.08 -15.01
C GLN A 265 31.05 -31.76 -14.45
N LEU A 266 29.71 -31.69 -14.25
CA LEU A 266 29.10 -30.52 -13.67
C LEU A 266 29.46 -30.39 -12.18
N GLN A 267 29.93 -29.19 -11.81
CA GLN A 267 30.23 -28.86 -10.41
C GLN A 267 29.02 -28.20 -9.76
N LEU A 268 28.39 -28.88 -8.83
CA LEU A 268 27.29 -28.30 -8.04
C LEU A 268 27.78 -27.11 -7.20
N ARG A 269 26.90 -26.19 -6.88
CA ARG A 269 27.19 -24.98 -6.08
C ARG A 269 28.33 -24.15 -6.66
N SER A 270 28.43 -24.13 -7.98
CA SER A 270 29.39 -23.34 -8.72
C SER A 270 28.69 -22.35 -9.62
N LEU A 271 29.23 -21.14 -9.69
CA LEU A 271 28.72 -20.08 -10.55
C LEU A 271 29.23 -20.30 -11.97
N TYR A 272 28.36 -20.67 -12.87
CA TYR A 272 28.61 -20.78 -14.30
C TYR A 272 28.33 -19.46 -14.99
N GLN A 273 29.19 -19.06 -15.91
CA GLN A 273 29.00 -17.92 -16.80
C GLN A 273 29.12 -18.40 -18.25
N LEU A 274 27.98 -18.65 -18.88
CA LEU A 274 27.85 -19.19 -20.23
C LEU A 274 26.86 -18.36 -21.04
N GLY A 275 27.19 -18.03 -22.28
CA GLY A 275 26.32 -17.32 -23.20
C GLY A 275 25.79 -15.97 -22.67
N GLY A 276 26.53 -15.32 -21.75
CA GLY A 276 26.12 -14.05 -21.12
C GLY A 276 25.22 -14.20 -19.90
N VAL A 277 24.80 -15.40 -19.53
CA VAL A 277 23.97 -15.69 -18.34
C VAL A 277 24.83 -16.28 -17.23
N GLN A 278 24.58 -15.85 -16.00
CA GLN A 278 25.17 -16.42 -14.78
C GLN A 278 24.14 -17.28 -14.08
N PHE A 279 24.49 -18.53 -13.82
CA PHE A 279 23.60 -19.46 -13.13
C PHE A 279 24.35 -20.41 -12.21
N VAL A 280 23.62 -21.00 -11.28
CA VAL A 280 24.10 -22.00 -10.32
C VAL A 280 23.16 -23.21 -10.35
N ILE A 281 23.70 -24.40 -10.29
CA ILE A 281 22.96 -25.62 -10.00
C ILE A 281 23.29 -26.01 -8.55
N PRO A 282 22.36 -25.74 -7.59
CA PRO A 282 22.71 -25.86 -6.17
C PRO A 282 22.75 -27.30 -5.67
N GLU A 283 21.90 -28.18 -6.21
CA GLU A 283 21.68 -29.52 -5.71
C GLU A 283 21.52 -30.56 -6.85
N PRO A 284 21.75 -31.85 -6.57
CA PRO A 284 21.42 -32.91 -7.53
C PRO A 284 19.92 -32.89 -7.88
N PRO A 285 19.55 -33.54 -9.01
CA PRO A 285 18.14 -33.68 -9.37
C PRO A 285 17.31 -34.34 -8.27
N VAL A 286 16.13 -33.80 -8.02
CA VAL A 286 15.21 -34.30 -6.99
C VAL A 286 13.91 -34.76 -7.64
N PRO A 287 13.45 -36.01 -7.38
CA PRO A 287 12.13 -36.43 -7.82
C PRO A 287 11.03 -35.68 -7.06
N GLY A 288 10.02 -35.21 -7.77
CA GLY A 288 8.97 -34.43 -7.18
C GLY A 288 7.86 -34.04 -8.14
N VAL A 289 7.00 -33.16 -7.67
CA VAL A 289 5.88 -32.56 -8.41
C VAL A 289 5.93 -31.07 -8.21
N MET A 290 5.72 -30.31 -9.30
CA MET A 290 5.57 -28.85 -9.16
C MET A 290 4.29 -28.53 -8.38
N GLY A 291 4.44 -27.75 -7.32
CA GLY A 291 3.36 -27.39 -6.42
C GLY A 291 3.56 -26.02 -5.80
N ILE A 292 2.63 -25.61 -4.99
CA ILE A 292 2.69 -24.35 -4.26
C ILE A 292 3.42 -24.59 -2.94
N VAL A 293 4.53 -23.91 -2.73
CA VAL A 293 5.38 -23.99 -1.54
C VAL A 293 5.55 -22.62 -0.90
N LYS A 294 5.93 -22.60 0.36
CA LYS A 294 6.28 -21.35 1.02
C LYS A 294 7.56 -20.79 0.40
N ALA A 295 7.54 -19.51 0.06
CA ALA A 295 8.69 -18.83 -0.51
C ALA A 295 9.82 -18.67 0.53
N ASP A 296 11.06 -18.49 0.05
CA ASP A 296 12.21 -18.17 0.89
C ASP A 296 11.99 -16.81 1.57
N GLU A 297 12.22 -16.73 2.89
CA GLU A 297 12.08 -15.50 3.69
C GLU A 297 13.03 -14.37 3.25
N ASN A 298 14.08 -14.71 2.50
CA ASN A 298 15.05 -13.74 1.99
C ASN A 298 14.64 -13.13 0.64
N LEU A 299 13.56 -13.61 0.02
CA LEU A 299 13.07 -13.02 -1.24
C LEU A 299 12.51 -11.62 -1.01
N PRO A 300 12.74 -10.70 -1.96
CA PRO A 300 12.10 -9.38 -1.93
C PRO A 300 10.58 -9.50 -1.88
N LYS A 301 9.93 -8.64 -1.10
CA LYS A 301 8.47 -8.69 -0.89
C LYS A 301 7.65 -8.52 -2.17
N ASP A 302 8.17 -7.84 -3.15
CA ASP A 302 7.58 -7.62 -4.48
C ASP A 302 7.59 -8.86 -5.37
N GLN A 303 8.40 -9.88 -5.04
CA GLN A 303 8.45 -11.18 -5.72
C GLN A 303 7.57 -12.24 -5.05
N LEU A 304 7.07 -11.96 -3.85
CA LEU A 304 6.20 -12.88 -3.13
C LEU A 304 4.80 -12.87 -3.72
N GLN A 305 4.26 -14.07 -3.91
CA GLN A 305 2.87 -14.27 -4.31
C GLN A 305 2.07 -14.79 -3.12
N ASP A 306 0.76 -14.70 -3.24
CA ASP A 306 -0.18 -15.27 -2.29
C ASP A 306 -0.94 -16.41 -2.96
N ALA A 307 -1.22 -17.47 -2.22
CA ALA A 307 -2.06 -18.56 -2.67
C ALA A 307 -3.49 -18.35 -2.19
N PHE A 308 -4.42 -18.20 -3.14
CA PHE A 308 -5.85 -18.05 -2.88
C PHE A 308 -6.58 -19.30 -3.34
N THR A 309 -7.25 -19.99 -2.42
CA THR A 309 -7.98 -21.25 -2.70
C THR A 309 -9.48 -21.04 -2.57
N VAL A 310 -10.19 -21.39 -3.62
CA VAL A 310 -11.66 -21.46 -3.63
C VAL A 310 -12.12 -22.87 -3.91
N ARG A 311 -13.32 -23.20 -3.44
CA ARG A 311 -14.05 -24.40 -3.86
C ARG A 311 -15.17 -23.97 -4.79
N VAL A 312 -15.15 -24.50 -6.02
CA VAL A 312 -16.15 -24.21 -7.03
C VAL A 312 -17.06 -25.42 -7.19
N TRP A 313 -18.34 -25.19 -7.04
CA TRP A 313 -19.38 -26.18 -7.23
C TRP A 313 -20.06 -25.95 -8.57
N VAL A 314 -20.26 -26.99 -9.35
CA VAL A 314 -21.04 -27.00 -10.60
C VAL A 314 -22.08 -28.11 -10.46
N GLY A 315 -23.33 -27.75 -10.14
CA GLY A 315 -24.32 -28.71 -9.70
C GLY A 315 -23.87 -29.40 -8.41
N ASP A 316 -23.78 -30.76 -8.45
CA ASP A 316 -23.34 -31.57 -7.33
C ASP A 316 -21.81 -31.86 -7.32
N ALA A 317 -21.11 -31.54 -8.39
CA ALA A 317 -19.65 -31.72 -8.48
C ALA A 317 -18.91 -30.51 -7.94
N SER A 318 -17.75 -30.71 -7.31
CA SER A 318 -16.91 -29.59 -6.84
C SER A 318 -15.43 -29.92 -6.92
N GLU A 319 -14.64 -28.87 -7.12
CA GLU A 319 -13.19 -28.92 -7.08
C GLU A 319 -12.62 -27.74 -6.29
N GLU A 320 -11.47 -27.95 -5.66
CA GLU A 320 -10.67 -26.87 -5.06
C GLU A 320 -9.66 -26.35 -6.07
N ILE A 321 -9.71 -25.06 -6.34
CA ILE A 321 -8.81 -24.40 -7.28
C ILE A 321 -7.97 -23.41 -6.48
N THR A 322 -6.67 -23.57 -6.53
CA THR A 322 -5.71 -22.63 -5.94
C THR A 322 -5.05 -21.82 -7.05
N VAL A 323 -5.00 -20.52 -6.88
CA VAL A 323 -4.30 -19.59 -7.77
C VAL A 323 -3.25 -18.83 -7.00
N LEU A 324 -2.05 -18.74 -7.58
CA LEU A 324 -0.99 -17.85 -7.11
C LEU A 324 -1.16 -16.50 -7.75
N GLY A 325 -1.10 -15.43 -6.95
CA GLY A 325 -1.22 -14.07 -7.46
C GLY A 325 -0.73 -13.05 -6.45
N SER A 326 -0.64 -11.81 -6.87
CA SER A 326 -0.22 -10.70 -6.03
C SER A 326 -0.90 -9.39 -6.46
N LYS A 327 -0.90 -8.40 -5.58
CA LYS A 327 -1.27 -7.04 -5.96
C LYS A 327 -0.22 -6.49 -6.94
N GLY A 328 -0.66 -5.78 -7.96
CA GLY A 328 0.19 -5.26 -9.04
C GLY A 328 0.28 -6.17 -10.27
N ALA A 329 -0.24 -7.39 -10.20
CA ALA A 329 -0.30 -8.32 -11.33
C ALA A 329 -1.64 -9.05 -11.38
N SER A 330 -2.04 -9.50 -12.57
CA SER A 330 -3.21 -10.38 -12.77
C SER A 330 -2.74 -11.79 -13.03
N SER A 331 -3.17 -12.74 -12.21
CA SER A 331 -2.82 -14.16 -12.34
C SER A 331 -4.07 -15.02 -12.46
N PHE A 332 -4.01 -16.07 -13.27
CA PHE A 332 -5.12 -16.99 -13.50
C PHE A 332 -4.66 -18.43 -13.34
N SER A 333 -5.54 -19.27 -12.80
CA SER A 333 -5.32 -20.73 -12.77
C SER A 333 -5.36 -21.30 -14.20
N GLN A 334 -4.81 -22.51 -14.36
CA GLN A 334 -5.18 -23.31 -15.54
C GLN A 334 -6.69 -23.61 -15.50
N PRO A 335 -7.35 -23.75 -16.65
CA PRO A 335 -8.75 -24.16 -16.70
C PRO A 335 -8.94 -25.56 -16.06
N VAL A 336 -9.90 -25.67 -15.15
CA VAL A 336 -10.30 -26.91 -14.48
C VAL A 336 -11.67 -27.31 -14.97
N SER A 337 -11.80 -28.50 -15.55
CA SER A 337 -13.08 -29.02 -16.02
C SER A 337 -13.89 -29.63 -14.88
N ILE A 338 -15.05 -29.04 -14.58
CA ILE A 338 -16.01 -29.54 -13.59
C ILE A 338 -17.33 -29.86 -14.32
N GLY A 339 -17.64 -31.12 -14.48
CA GLY A 339 -18.75 -31.55 -15.34
C GLY A 339 -18.51 -31.13 -16.80
N ASN A 340 -19.44 -30.37 -17.39
CA ASN A 340 -19.34 -29.88 -18.77
C ASN A 340 -18.86 -28.41 -18.85
N HIS A 341 -18.32 -27.87 -17.75
CA HIS A 341 -17.87 -26.48 -17.68
C HIS A 341 -16.38 -26.42 -17.40
N ASP A 342 -15.68 -25.50 -18.08
CA ASP A 342 -14.30 -25.17 -17.77
C ASP A 342 -14.27 -23.92 -16.89
N ILE A 343 -13.64 -24.06 -15.74
CA ILE A 343 -13.55 -23.04 -14.72
C ILE A 343 -12.13 -22.49 -14.66
N THR A 344 -12.01 -21.17 -14.75
CA THR A 344 -10.73 -20.48 -14.54
C THR A 344 -10.90 -19.46 -13.42
N VAL A 345 -10.03 -19.52 -12.43
CA VAL A 345 -10.01 -18.61 -11.29
C VAL A 345 -8.86 -17.64 -11.46
N GLY A 346 -9.13 -16.35 -11.35
CA GLY A 346 -8.13 -15.29 -11.32
C GLY A 346 -8.04 -14.65 -9.94
N TYR A 347 -6.82 -14.36 -9.49
CA TYR A 347 -6.55 -13.59 -8.27
C TYR A 347 -5.43 -12.60 -8.51
N GLY A 348 -5.61 -11.34 -8.11
CA GLY A 348 -4.62 -10.28 -8.27
C GLY A 348 -5.26 -8.94 -8.61
N SER A 349 -4.50 -8.03 -9.17
CA SER A 349 -5.00 -6.70 -9.55
C SER A 349 -5.86 -6.75 -10.82
N LYS A 350 -6.96 -6.02 -10.79
CA LYS A 350 -7.74 -5.72 -12.00
C LYS A 350 -7.02 -4.66 -12.83
N VAL A 351 -7.02 -4.83 -14.13
CA VAL A 351 -6.46 -3.86 -15.06
C VAL A 351 -7.55 -2.91 -15.54
N TYR A 352 -7.39 -1.62 -15.24
CA TYR A 352 -8.21 -0.54 -15.78
C TYR A 352 -7.50 0.09 -16.97
N THR A 353 -8.21 0.30 -18.05
CA THR A 353 -7.69 0.98 -19.25
C THR A 353 -8.09 2.44 -19.22
N LEU A 354 -7.12 3.34 -19.29
CA LEU A 354 -7.35 4.77 -19.38
C LEU A 354 -7.84 5.18 -20.78
N PRO A 355 -8.63 6.25 -20.89
CA PRO A 355 -9.08 6.78 -22.20
C PRO A 355 -7.97 7.55 -22.95
N PHE A 356 -6.79 7.68 -22.39
CA PHE A 356 -5.56 8.29 -22.93
C PHE A 356 -4.35 7.43 -22.55
N SER A 357 -3.19 7.75 -23.08
CA SER A 357 -1.95 7.05 -22.74
C SER A 357 -0.90 8.01 -22.16
N ILE A 358 0.05 7.47 -21.45
CA ILE A 358 1.18 8.21 -20.90
C ILE A 358 2.47 7.59 -21.42
N THR A 359 3.33 8.41 -22.02
CA THR A 359 4.69 8.03 -22.42
C THR A 359 5.67 8.55 -21.38
N LEU A 360 6.53 7.70 -20.86
CA LEU A 360 7.64 8.13 -20.00
C LEU A 360 8.82 8.49 -20.88
N ASN A 361 9.19 9.78 -20.90
CA ASN A 361 10.32 10.27 -21.70
C ASN A 361 11.64 10.10 -20.95
N ASP A 362 11.66 10.38 -19.63
CA ASP A 362 12.86 10.37 -18.80
C ASP A 362 12.48 10.22 -17.33
N PHE A 363 13.18 9.38 -16.59
CA PHE A 363 13.03 9.24 -15.15
C PHE A 363 14.28 9.72 -14.44
N ILE A 364 14.15 10.66 -13.53
CA ILE A 364 15.27 11.28 -12.82
C ILE A 364 15.19 10.94 -11.34
N ALA A 365 16.16 10.19 -10.86
CA ALA A 365 16.38 9.90 -9.45
C ALA A 365 17.62 10.67 -8.97
N GLN A 366 17.43 11.68 -8.13
CA GLN A 366 18.55 12.42 -7.54
C GLN A 366 18.97 11.76 -6.23
N LYS A 367 20.27 11.48 -6.09
CA LYS A 367 20.84 10.88 -4.88
C LYS A 367 21.39 11.96 -3.95
N TYR A 368 21.36 11.71 -2.64
CA TYR A 368 22.09 12.56 -1.70
C TYR A 368 23.60 12.46 -1.94
N PRO A 369 24.35 13.57 -1.87
CA PRO A 369 25.79 13.54 -2.04
C PRO A 369 26.48 12.55 -1.08
N GLY A 370 27.24 11.60 -1.63
CA GLY A 370 27.99 10.61 -0.88
C GLY A 370 27.18 9.38 -0.42
N THR A 371 25.99 9.16 -0.97
CA THR A 371 25.21 7.94 -0.75
C THR A 371 24.96 7.21 -2.07
N GLU A 372 25.02 5.86 -2.06
CA GLU A 372 24.68 5.05 -3.23
C GLU A 372 23.18 4.72 -3.30
N LYS A 373 22.52 4.60 -2.14
CA LYS A 373 21.12 4.16 -2.01
C LYS A 373 20.17 5.21 -1.44
N GLY A 374 20.65 6.39 -1.08
CA GLY A 374 19.83 7.47 -0.55
C GLY A 374 19.38 8.42 -1.65
N TYR A 375 18.08 8.52 -1.91
CA TYR A 375 17.52 9.42 -2.90
C TYR A 375 16.93 10.67 -2.24
N SER A 376 17.18 11.84 -2.86
CA SER A 376 16.67 13.14 -2.40
C SER A 376 15.40 13.56 -3.11
N SER A 377 15.23 13.19 -4.38
CA SER A 377 14.04 13.50 -5.16
C SER A 377 13.88 12.55 -6.34
N PHE A 378 12.63 12.43 -6.80
CA PHE A 378 12.24 11.66 -7.97
C PHE A 378 11.39 12.54 -8.89
N MET A 379 11.59 12.41 -10.20
CA MET A 379 10.81 13.12 -11.20
C MET A 379 10.62 12.25 -12.44
N SER A 380 9.39 12.16 -12.93
CA SER A 380 9.02 11.53 -14.18
C SER A 380 8.65 12.61 -15.19
N LYS A 381 9.40 12.73 -16.27
CA LYS A 381 9.05 13.55 -17.42
C LYS A 381 8.20 12.73 -18.37
N ILE A 382 6.98 13.12 -18.57
CA ILE A 382 6.00 12.37 -19.34
C ILE A 382 5.42 13.20 -20.47
N THR A 383 4.92 12.51 -21.48
CA THR A 383 4.00 13.06 -22.48
C THR A 383 2.64 12.39 -22.31
N VAL A 384 1.60 13.18 -22.08
CA VAL A 384 0.21 12.70 -22.12
C VAL A 384 -0.22 12.63 -23.57
N VAL A 385 -0.56 11.44 -24.04
CA VAL A 385 -1.00 11.17 -25.42
C VAL A 385 -2.52 11.09 -25.45
N ASP A 386 -3.14 12.18 -25.88
CA ASP A 386 -4.57 12.40 -26.01
C ASP A 386 -4.84 13.17 -27.31
N ASP A 387 -6.07 13.64 -27.55
CA ASP A 387 -6.43 14.46 -28.72
C ASP A 387 -5.45 15.65 -28.95
N ARG A 388 -4.92 16.21 -27.87
CA ARG A 388 -3.87 17.24 -27.86
C ARG A 388 -2.74 16.82 -26.93
N PRO A 389 -1.70 16.16 -27.46
CA PRO A 389 -0.57 15.74 -26.63
C PRO A 389 0.14 16.94 -25.96
N PHE A 390 0.59 16.73 -24.71
CA PHE A 390 1.35 17.73 -23.98
C PHE A 390 2.35 17.06 -23.02
N ASP A 391 3.44 17.74 -22.75
CA ASP A 391 4.47 17.30 -21.81
C ASP A 391 4.16 17.79 -20.40
N TYR A 392 4.50 16.98 -19.41
CA TYR A 392 4.30 17.28 -17.99
C TYR A 392 5.36 16.59 -17.13
N ASP A 393 5.76 17.25 -16.03
CA ASP A 393 6.71 16.70 -15.07
C ASP A 393 5.97 16.31 -13.79
N ILE A 394 6.02 15.03 -13.41
CA ILE A 394 5.44 14.53 -12.15
C ILE A 394 6.57 14.34 -11.14
N TYR A 395 6.50 15.05 -10.02
CA TYR A 395 7.45 14.94 -8.91
C TYR A 395 6.75 15.16 -7.56
N MET A 396 7.51 15.15 -6.46
CA MET A 396 6.95 15.32 -5.11
C MET A 396 6.07 16.58 -5.02
N ASN A 397 4.82 16.41 -4.63
CA ASN A 397 3.78 17.45 -4.53
C ASN A 397 3.41 18.17 -5.85
N HIS A 398 3.89 17.68 -6.99
CA HIS A 398 3.52 18.17 -8.31
C HIS A 398 2.87 17.04 -9.10
N VAL A 399 1.54 16.96 -9.00
CA VAL A 399 0.72 15.87 -9.53
C VAL A 399 0.12 16.27 -10.87
N LEU A 400 -0.10 15.28 -11.74
CA LEU A 400 -0.88 15.48 -12.95
C LEU A 400 -2.35 15.21 -12.65
N ASP A 401 -3.22 16.19 -12.93
CA ASP A 401 -4.67 16.02 -12.98
C ASP A 401 -5.14 16.05 -14.43
N HIS A 402 -5.66 14.92 -14.94
CA HIS A 402 -6.16 14.83 -16.32
C HIS A 402 -7.38 13.92 -16.43
N GLN A 403 -8.46 14.40 -17.06
CA GLN A 403 -9.72 13.68 -17.26
C GLN A 403 -10.30 13.00 -15.99
N GLY A 404 -10.13 13.60 -14.81
CA GLY A 404 -10.60 13.06 -13.53
C GLY A 404 -9.65 12.07 -12.86
N TYR A 405 -8.54 11.74 -13.51
CA TYR A 405 -7.44 10.95 -12.96
C TYR A 405 -6.38 11.87 -12.36
N ARG A 406 -5.82 11.45 -11.24
CA ARG A 406 -4.71 12.11 -10.56
C ARG A 406 -3.53 11.17 -10.43
N PHE A 407 -2.37 11.60 -10.93
CA PHE A 407 -1.14 10.82 -10.94
C PHE A 407 -0.13 11.40 -9.98
N PHE A 408 0.48 10.51 -9.18
CA PHE A 408 1.52 10.85 -8.22
C PHE A 408 2.78 10.05 -8.52
N GLN A 409 3.95 10.64 -8.26
CA GLN A 409 5.19 9.88 -8.20
C GLN A 409 5.18 8.99 -6.96
N SER A 410 5.13 7.66 -7.13
CA SER A 410 5.03 6.69 -6.03
C SER A 410 6.35 5.95 -5.81
N SER A 411 6.81 5.23 -6.80
CA SER A 411 8.05 4.46 -6.77
C SER A 411 8.69 4.41 -8.15
N PHE A 412 9.72 3.60 -8.32
CA PHE A 412 10.45 3.45 -9.58
C PHE A 412 11.00 2.02 -9.69
N HIS A 413 11.42 1.63 -10.88
CA HIS A 413 12.06 0.34 -11.10
C HIS A 413 13.48 0.29 -10.51
N PRO A 414 13.94 -0.84 -9.96
CA PRO A 414 15.24 -0.94 -9.29
C PRO A 414 16.45 -0.55 -10.14
N ASP A 415 16.32 -0.66 -11.46
CA ASP A 415 17.34 -0.29 -12.46
C ASP A 415 17.34 1.22 -12.81
N GLU A 416 16.48 2.02 -12.16
CA GLU A 416 16.29 3.46 -12.40
C GLU A 416 15.86 3.79 -13.86
N GLN A 417 15.36 2.80 -14.64
CA GLN A 417 14.91 2.98 -16.03
C GLN A 417 13.39 2.93 -16.18
N GLY A 418 12.68 3.38 -15.18
CA GLY A 418 11.23 3.42 -15.21
C GLY A 418 10.62 3.92 -13.93
N THR A 419 9.39 4.34 -14.02
CA THR A 419 8.60 4.88 -12.92
C THR A 419 7.41 3.99 -12.59
N VAL A 420 6.90 4.10 -11.38
CA VAL A 420 5.59 3.58 -10.97
C VAL A 420 4.78 4.75 -10.45
N LEU A 421 3.78 5.15 -11.21
CA LEU A 421 2.85 6.21 -10.82
C LEU A 421 1.68 5.61 -10.04
N SER A 422 1.33 6.24 -8.92
CA SER A 422 0.05 5.99 -8.25
C SER A 422 -1.05 6.79 -8.95
N VAL A 423 -2.13 6.12 -9.30
CA VAL A 423 -3.25 6.69 -10.05
C VAL A 423 -4.50 6.63 -9.18
N ASN A 424 -5.16 7.77 -9.01
CA ASN A 424 -6.41 7.87 -8.27
C ASN A 424 -7.51 8.45 -9.18
N TYR A 425 -8.64 7.75 -9.29
CA TYR A 425 -9.85 8.21 -9.95
C TYR A 425 -10.93 8.50 -8.92
N ASP A 426 -10.87 9.70 -8.31
CA ASP A 426 -11.82 10.15 -7.27
C ASP A 426 -12.17 11.63 -7.39
N GLN A 427 -12.55 12.06 -8.57
CA GLN A 427 -12.88 13.47 -8.80
C GLN A 427 -14.04 13.94 -7.91
N TRP A 428 -15.14 13.19 -7.87
CA TRP A 428 -16.36 13.63 -7.17
C TRP A 428 -16.22 13.53 -5.65
N GLY A 429 -15.65 12.45 -5.12
CA GLY A 429 -15.43 12.31 -3.67
C GLY A 429 -14.49 13.39 -3.14
N THR A 430 -13.39 13.64 -3.87
CA THR A 430 -12.43 14.71 -3.55
C THR A 430 -13.08 16.08 -3.52
N TRP A 431 -13.82 16.47 -4.56
CA TRP A 431 -14.46 17.80 -4.62
C TRP A 431 -15.50 18.02 -3.51
N ILE A 432 -16.35 17.01 -3.27
CA ILE A 432 -17.37 17.09 -2.22
C ILE A 432 -16.72 17.16 -0.83
N THR A 433 -15.67 16.38 -0.59
CA THR A 433 -14.92 16.40 0.67
C THR A 433 -14.23 17.76 0.89
N TYR A 434 -13.59 18.32 -0.13
CA TYR A 434 -12.94 19.64 -0.05
C TYR A 434 -13.96 20.76 0.20
N LEU A 435 -15.11 20.72 -0.47
CA LEU A 435 -16.20 21.64 -0.14
C LEU A 435 -16.62 21.50 1.33
N GLY A 436 -16.72 20.26 1.82
CA GLY A 436 -16.98 19.97 3.23
C GLY A 436 -15.93 20.60 4.15
N TYR A 437 -14.64 20.49 3.84
CA TYR A 437 -13.56 21.10 4.62
C TYR A 437 -13.62 22.63 4.61
N ILE A 438 -13.84 23.24 3.46
CA ILE A 438 -14.00 24.70 3.36
C ILE A 438 -15.15 25.16 4.26
N LEU A 439 -16.31 24.51 4.19
CA LEU A 439 -17.45 24.83 5.04
C LEU A 439 -17.16 24.57 6.52
N LEU A 440 -16.39 23.52 6.84
CA LEU A 440 -15.96 23.23 8.21
C LEU A 440 -15.16 24.40 8.79
N TYR A 441 -14.15 24.88 8.06
CA TYR A 441 -13.33 26.02 8.50
C TYR A 441 -14.15 27.31 8.61
N LEU A 442 -15.03 27.58 7.64
CA LEU A 442 -15.92 28.74 7.69
C LEU A 442 -16.88 28.67 8.88
N GLY A 443 -17.43 27.49 9.16
CA GLY A 443 -18.28 27.25 10.32
C GLY A 443 -17.54 27.43 11.65
N LEU A 444 -16.35 26.88 11.78
CA LEU A 444 -15.51 27.04 12.97
C LEU A 444 -15.15 28.52 13.21
N MET A 445 -14.67 29.22 12.17
CA MET A 445 -14.40 30.65 12.26
C MET A 445 -15.69 31.43 12.59
N GLY A 446 -16.80 31.07 11.96
CA GLY A 446 -18.11 31.73 12.21
C GLY A 446 -18.58 31.65 13.65
N ILE A 447 -18.29 30.55 14.37
CA ILE A 447 -18.64 30.42 15.79
C ILE A 447 -17.92 31.45 16.66
N PHE A 448 -16.69 31.83 16.33
CA PHE A 448 -15.95 32.83 17.10
C PHE A 448 -16.45 34.24 16.87
N PHE A 449 -16.82 34.58 15.63
CA PHE A 449 -17.10 35.96 15.25
C PHE A 449 -18.61 36.32 15.17
N PHE A 450 -19.46 35.33 14.84
CA PHE A 450 -20.86 35.57 14.51
C PHE A 450 -21.84 34.79 15.41
N GLY A 451 -23.01 35.42 15.70
CA GLY A 451 -24.12 34.82 16.41
C GLY A 451 -24.04 34.89 17.94
N ASP A 452 -25.12 34.47 18.62
CA ASP A 452 -25.16 34.30 20.08
C ASP A 452 -24.59 32.94 20.49
N THR A 453 -23.31 32.76 20.24
CA THR A 453 -22.60 31.53 20.57
C THR A 453 -22.20 31.49 22.04
N ARG A 454 -22.00 30.29 22.59
CA ARG A 454 -21.51 30.11 23.95
C ARG A 454 -20.15 30.80 24.20
N PHE A 455 -19.31 30.90 23.16
CA PHE A 455 -18.05 31.65 23.22
C PHE A 455 -18.28 33.13 23.47
N LYS A 456 -19.25 33.76 22.77
CA LYS A 456 -19.59 35.15 22.97
C LYS A 456 -20.23 35.40 24.34
N GLN A 457 -21.02 34.45 24.87
CA GLN A 457 -21.58 34.50 26.23
C GLN A 457 -20.48 34.34 27.28
N LEU A 458 -19.51 33.42 27.06
CA LEU A 458 -18.35 33.25 27.93
C LEU A 458 -17.42 34.46 27.89
N SER A 459 -17.14 35.03 26.72
CA SER A 459 -16.38 36.29 26.59
C SER A 459 -17.06 37.43 27.35
N LYS A 460 -18.37 37.66 27.15
CA LYS A 460 -19.12 38.65 27.92
C LYS A 460 -19.11 38.38 29.44
N SER A 461 -19.07 37.11 29.84
CA SER A 461 -18.97 36.75 31.26
C SER A 461 -17.54 37.01 31.79
N LEU A 462 -16.54 36.70 31.02
CA LEU A 462 -15.13 37.02 31.36
C LEU A 462 -14.88 38.50 31.44
N ASP A 463 -15.44 39.31 30.53
CA ASP A 463 -15.38 40.77 30.57
C ASP A 463 -16.03 41.33 31.83
N LYS A 464 -17.18 40.76 32.26
CA LYS A 464 -17.81 41.10 33.54
C LYS A 464 -16.98 40.72 34.76
N PHE A 465 -16.27 39.60 34.71
CA PHE A 465 -15.36 39.19 35.78
C PHE A 465 -14.06 40.01 35.78
N SER A 466 -13.52 40.33 34.60
CA SER A 466 -12.35 41.19 34.44
C SER A 466 -12.63 42.61 34.95
N SER A 467 -13.74 43.20 34.59
CA SER A 467 -14.12 44.53 35.10
C SER A 467 -14.37 44.54 36.62
N LYS A 468 -14.93 43.47 37.20
CA LYS A 468 -15.05 43.33 38.65
C LYS A 468 -13.70 43.12 39.33
N LYS A 469 -12.77 42.35 38.75
CA LYS A 469 -11.41 42.19 39.25
C LYS A 469 -10.62 43.50 39.21
N SER A 470 -10.72 44.25 38.10
CA SER A 470 -10.07 45.54 37.97
C SER A 470 -10.59 46.57 39.02
N LEU A 471 -11.92 46.60 39.25
CA LEU A 471 -12.50 47.41 40.32
C LEU A 471 -12.04 46.99 41.73
N LEU A 472 -11.95 45.65 41.98
CA LEU A 472 -11.45 45.11 43.24
C LEU A 472 -9.94 45.37 43.44
N THR A 473 -9.16 45.28 42.35
CA THR A 473 -7.73 45.58 42.37
C THR A 473 -7.44 47.05 42.58
N ILE A 474 -8.23 47.93 41.94
CA ILE A 474 -8.19 49.38 42.13
C ILE A 474 -8.62 49.73 43.57
N ALA A 475 -9.69 49.11 44.07
CA ALA A 475 -10.14 49.31 45.46
C ALA A 475 -9.07 48.79 46.49
N ALA A 476 -8.47 47.65 46.22
CA ALA A 476 -7.38 47.11 47.06
C ALA A 476 -6.10 47.99 46.99
N LEU A 477 -5.76 48.52 45.82
CA LEU A 477 -4.66 49.46 45.65
C LEU A 477 -4.93 50.80 46.35
N LEU A 478 -6.18 51.30 46.32
CA LEU A 478 -6.57 52.51 47.03
C LEU A 478 -6.57 52.32 48.54
N THR A 479 -6.90 51.14 49.07
CA THR A 479 -6.86 50.84 50.51
C THR A 479 -5.43 50.51 51.00
N LEU A 480 -4.54 50.01 50.15
CA LEU A 480 -3.13 49.79 50.46
C LEU A 480 -2.25 51.05 50.31
N GLY A 481 -2.73 52.03 49.52
CA GLY A 481 -2.01 53.29 49.28
C GLY A 481 -1.99 54.26 50.46
N THR A 482 -2.69 53.98 51.59
CA THR A 482 -2.74 54.88 52.75
C THR A 482 -1.83 54.43 53.92
N SER A 483 -1.02 53.36 53.76
CA SER A 483 -0.26 52.82 54.87
C SER A 483 1.23 52.50 54.62
N TRP A 484 1.82 53.06 53.57
CA TRP A 484 3.30 52.87 53.40
C TRP A 484 3.93 54.19 52.95
N GLY A 485 4.50 54.86 53.95
CA GLY A 485 5.52 55.87 53.71
C GLY A 485 6.82 55.23 53.31
N GLN A 486 7.41 55.89 52.35
CA GLN A 486 8.83 55.92 51.97
C GLN A 486 9.71 54.72 52.30
N THR A 487 10.10 53.98 51.29
CA THR A 487 11.48 53.56 51.09
C THR A 487 11.81 53.61 49.60
N ASP A 488 12.79 54.43 49.26
CA ASP A 488 13.45 54.51 47.97
C ASP A 488 13.96 53.16 47.54
N HIS A 489 13.54 52.71 46.36
CA HIS A 489 14.30 51.71 45.60
C HIS A 489 14.39 52.15 44.16
N ASP A 490 15.48 52.84 43.88
CA ASP A 490 16.08 52.95 42.56
C ASP A 490 16.39 51.53 42.03
N VAL A 491 15.55 51.00 41.15
CA VAL A 491 15.92 49.85 40.33
C VAL A 491 16.52 50.42 39.05
N ALA A 492 17.77 50.86 39.16
CA ALA A 492 18.61 51.06 38.01
C ALA A 492 18.75 49.74 37.27
N HIS A 493 18.46 49.75 35.97
CA HIS A 493 18.86 48.69 35.03
C HIS A 493 20.39 48.54 35.08
N ARG A 494 20.85 47.63 35.94
CA ARG A 494 22.27 47.30 36.04
C ARG A 494 22.63 46.47 34.80
N ALA A 495 23.44 47.06 33.92
CA ALA A 495 24.05 46.33 32.82
C ALA A 495 24.80 45.10 33.42
N VAL A 496 24.48 43.91 32.95
CA VAL A 496 25.11 42.65 33.36
C VAL A 496 26.60 42.75 33.09
N THR A 497 27.41 42.76 34.15
CA THR A 497 28.86 42.80 33.97
C THR A 497 29.42 41.46 33.55
N PRO A 498 30.60 41.38 32.90
CA PRO A 498 31.21 40.12 32.50
C PRO A 498 31.38 39.11 33.67
N THR A 499 31.53 39.63 34.88
CA THR A 499 31.67 38.84 36.11
C THR A 499 30.32 38.20 36.52
N ASP A 500 29.18 38.90 36.32
CA ASP A 500 27.86 38.37 36.60
C ASP A 500 27.49 37.30 35.54
N LEU A 501 27.92 37.49 34.28
CA LEU A 501 27.73 36.53 33.22
C LEU A 501 28.49 35.22 33.51
N SER A 502 29.74 35.31 33.97
CA SER A 502 30.54 34.13 34.32
C SER A 502 29.96 33.36 35.50
N SER A 503 29.38 34.04 36.47
CA SER A 503 28.72 33.42 37.62
C SER A 503 27.42 32.73 37.25
N LEU A 504 26.65 33.29 36.30
CA LEU A 504 25.44 32.68 35.75
C LEU A 504 25.78 31.45 34.89
N ILE A 505 26.80 31.53 34.05
CA ILE A 505 27.28 30.40 33.26
C ILE A 505 27.69 29.24 34.16
N THR A 506 28.45 29.52 35.22
CA THR A 506 28.90 28.50 36.17
C THR A 506 27.75 27.84 36.93
N LYS A 507 26.65 28.56 37.23
CA LYS A 507 25.44 28.03 37.86
C LYS A 507 24.56 27.20 36.90
N THR A 508 24.67 27.43 35.60
CA THR A 508 23.85 26.77 34.58
C THR A 508 24.62 25.69 33.81
N VAL A 509 25.88 25.42 34.13
CA VAL A 509 26.66 24.34 33.51
C VAL A 509 25.96 23.01 33.72
N VAL A 510 25.65 22.35 32.65
CA VAL A 510 25.06 21.01 32.62
C VAL A 510 26.07 20.03 33.23
N ALA A 511 25.60 19.14 34.12
CA ALA A 511 26.46 18.14 34.74
C ALA A 511 27.25 17.35 33.67
N PRO A 512 28.56 17.09 33.89
CA PRO A 512 29.42 16.43 32.90
C PRO A 512 28.88 15.09 32.38
N GLU A 513 28.15 14.37 33.22
CA GLU A 513 27.50 13.11 32.85
C GLU A 513 26.32 13.32 31.86
N HIS A 514 25.59 14.40 32.06
CA HIS A 514 24.50 14.77 31.14
C HIS A 514 25.03 15.28 29.79
N ALA A 515 26.10 16.08 29.83
CA ALA A 515 26.80 16.54 28.63
C ALA A 515 27.37 15.36 27.83
N ARG A 516 27.89 14.32 28.48
CA ARG A 516 28.40 13.10 27.86
C ARG A 516 27.30 12.27 27.23
N LYS A 517 26.11 12.19 27.83
CA LYS A 517 24.92 11.54 27.22
C LYS A 517 24.46 12.31 25.99
N PHE A 518 24.51 13.63 26.02
CA PHE A 518 24.12 14.47 24.89
C PHE A 518 25.12 14.38 23.72
N SER A 519 26.42 14.31 24.00
CA SER A 519 27.46 14.14 23.00
C SER A 519 27.51 12.75 22.36
N ALA A 520 26.83 11.77 22.97
CA ALA A 520 26.66 10.42 22.41
C ALA A 520 25.41 10.28 21.53
N LEU A 521 24.57 11.32 21.42
CA LEU A 521 23.44 11.33 20.50
C LEU A 521 23.96 11.48 19.07
N VAL A 522 23.63 10.52 18.24
CA VAL A 522 23.88 10.60 16.80
C VAL A 522 22.84 11.55 16.19
N ILE A 523 23.29 12.68 15.67
CA ILE A 523 22.43 13.68 15.06
C ILE A 523 22.66 13.65 13.55
N GLN A 524 21.59 13.59 12.80
CA GLN A 524 21.66 13.76 11.35
C GLN A 524 21.66 15.25 11.02
N ASP A 525 22.68 15.72 10.30
CA ASP A 525 22.74 17.09 9.82
C ASP A 525 21.88 17.31 8.57
N ASP A 526 21.73 18.55 8.12
CA ASP A 526 20.92 18.93 6.96
C ASP A 526 21.37 18.27 5.65
N ASN A 527 22.58 17.68 5.62
CA ASN A 527 23.11 16.95 4.48
C ASN A 527 23.00 15.42 4.65
N GLY A 528 22.23 14.96 5.63
CA GLY A 528 21.99 13.53 5.89
C GLY A 528 23.14 12.78 6.56
N ARG A 529 24.24 13.46 6.94
CA ARG A 529 25.36 12.81 7.65
C ARG A 529 25.04 12.63 9.12
N MET A 530 25.33 11.45 9.64
CA MET A 530 25.32 11.17 11.09
C MET A 530 26.57 11.77 11.74
N LYS A 531 26.39 12.59 12.77
CA LYS A 531 27.44 13.18 13.59
C LYS A 531 27.32 12.75 15.03
#